data_b244ec9af5410603108fdd53101fc5dd
#
_entry.id   b244ec9af5410603108fdd53101fc5dd
#
_cell.length_a   1.000
_cell.length_b   1.000
_cell.length_c   1.000
_cell.angle_alpha   90.00
_cell.angle_beta   90.00
_cell.angle_gamma   90.00
#
_symmetry.space_group_name_H-M   'P 1'
#
loop_
_entity.id
_entity.type
_entity.pdbx_description
1 polymer ?
#
loop_
_entity_poly.entity_id
_entity_poly.type
_entity_poly.pdbx_seq_one_letter_code
_entity_poly.pdbx_strand_id
1 'polypeptide(L)'
;IQSEDLPSIYEVPVNMQNQGLDTAILRKMGEPIGEKPALGPWRTFLDRRNKATEVVNIGLVGKYDLQDAYKSIRESLSHAGTYNDHKVKITFINSEYLTEENVAEQLKGQDGIVICPGFGQRGIEGKIIAAHYTRIHDIPTFGICLGMQMMVIEFARNVMGYKDANSREMDEKTPHNVIDIMEEQKNISNMGGTMRLGAYECVLKQGSRVFNIYKKEHIQERHRHRYEFNNEFQQEFEKNGMMCVGRNPESDLVEIVEIPGLKWYVGTQYHPEYQSTVLKPHPLFMDFVKTAIENKK
;
A
#
# COMPACT_ATOMS: atom_id res chain seq x y z
N ILE A 1 -28.24 -11.99 22.55
CA ILE A 1 -26.95 -11.57 21.97
C ILE A 1 -26.73 -10.12 22.36
N GLN A 2 -25.66 -9.84 23.03
CA GLN A 2 -25.29 -8.48 23.47
C GLN A 2 -24.10 -8.00 22.64
N SER A 3 -24.10 -6.70 22.30
CA SER A 3 -22.91 -6.02 21.81
C SER A 3 -22.10 -5.57 23.02
N GLU A 4 -20.91 -6.11 23.14
CA GLU A 4 -19.98 -5.81 24.24
C GLU A 4 -18.79 -5.04 23.72
N ASP A 5 -18.22 -4.17 24.56
CA ASP A 5 -16.95 -3.52 24.27
C ASP A 5 -15.81 -4.56 24.40
N LEU A 6 -15.11 -4.79 23.29
CA LEU A 6 -14.04 -5.76 23.22
C LEU A 6 -12.70 -5.04 22.98
N PRO A 7 -11.58 -5.61 23.46
CA PRO A 7 -10.25 -5.02 23.26
C PRO A 7 -9.86 -4.87 21.78
N SER A 8 -10.46 -5.66 20.90
CA SER A 8 -10.22 -5.63 19.46
C SER A 8 -11.45 -6.07 18.67
N ILE A 9 -11.68 -5.42 17.51
CA ILE A 9 -12.72 -5.83 16.55
C ILE A 9 -12.53 -7.29 16.08
N TYR A 10 -11.32 -7.80 16.14
CA TYR A 10 -11.03 -9.20 15.76
C TYR A 10 -11.57 -10.23 16.75
N GLU A 11 -11.92 -9.83 17.96
CA GLU A 11 -12.55 -10.70 18.97
C GLU A 11 -14.05 -10.87 18.76
N VAL A 12 -14.67 -9.96 18.00
CA VAL A 12 -16.13 -9.95 17.76
C VAL A 12 -16.66 -11.28 17.21
N PRO A 13 -16.06 -11.91 16.18
CA PRO A 13 -16.59 -13.17 15.65
C PRO A 13 -16.61 -14.29 16.71
N VAL A 14 -15.58 -14.35 17.55
CA VAL A 14 -15.49 -15.36 18.61
C VAL A 14 -16.48 -15.08 19.74
N ASN A 15 -16.61 -13.82 20.13
CA ASN A 15 -17.59 -13.40 21.16
C ASN A 15 -19.03 -13.71 20.69
N MET A 16 -19.38 -13.33 19.47
CA MET A 16 -20.72 -13.60 18.91
C MET A 16 -21.02 -15.10 18.79
N GLN A 17 -20.04 -15.92 18.41
CA GLN A 17 -20.19 -17.37 18.40
C GLN A 17 -20.40 -17.92 19.82
N ASN A 18 -19.64 -17.44 20.79
CA ASN A 18 -19.78 -17.88 22.18
C ASN A 18 -21.16 -17.56 22.76
N GLN A 19 -21.76 -16.45 22.33
CA GLN A 19 -23.14 -16.08 22.69
C GLN A 19 -24.21 -16.84 21.87
N GLY A 20 -23.81 -17.65 20.87
CA GLY A 20 -24.73 -18.45 20.06
C GLY A 20 -25.47 -17.67 18.99
N LEU A 21 -24.86 -16.60 18.44
CA LEU A 21 -25.47 -15.80 17.37
C LEU A 21 -25.78 -16.64 16.14
N ASP A 22 -24.86 -17.50 15.71
CA ASP A 22 -25.03 -18.45 14.61
C ASP A 22 -26.27 -19.34 14.80
N THR A 23 -26.42 -19.95 15.95
CA THR A 23 -27.57 -20.78 16.31
C THR A 23 -28.87 -19.97 16.34
N ALA A 24 -28.83 -18.76 16.89
CA ALA A 24 -30.01 -17.89 16.96
C ALA A 24 -30.49 -17.48 15.56
N ILE A 25 -29.57 -17.18 14.65
CA ILE A 25 -29.88 -16.82 13.26
C ILE A 25 -30.50 -18.02 12.53
N LEU A 26 -29.86 -19.20 12.55
CA LEU A 26 -30.37 -20.41 11.89
C LEU A 26 -31.77 -20.76 12.39
N ARG A 27 -32.00 -20.72 13.70
CA ARG A 27 -33.33 -20.96 14.29
C ARG A 27 -34.36 -19.93 13.78
N LYS A 28 -33.99 -18.67 13.68
CA LYS A 28 -34.88 -17.61 13.20
C LYS A 28 -35.23 -17.75 11.71
N MET A 29 -34.30 -18.28 10.92
CA MET A 29 -34.50 -18.55 9.49
C MET A 29 -35.22 -19.88 9.21
N GLY A 30 -35.44 -20.72 10.24
CA GLY A 30 -36.03 -22.05 10.06
C GLY A 30 -35.06 -23.07 9.47
N GLU A 31 -33.76 -22.78 9.52
CA GLU A 31 -32.72 -23.66 9.01
C GLU A 31 -32.24 -24.66 10.07
N PRO A 32 -31.76 -25.85 9.65
CA PRO A 32 -31.23 -26.84 10.58
C PRO A 32 -30.04 -26.27 11.35
N ILE A 33 -30.00 -26.53 12.66
CA ILE A 33 -28.85 -26.19 13.48
C ILE A 33 -27.79 -27.29 13.27
N GLY A 34 -26.80 -27.00 12.45
CA GLY A 34 -25.66 -27.86 12.18
C GLY A 34 -24.55 -27.74 13.22
N GLU A 35 -23.37 -28.23 12.85
CA GLU A 35 -22.16 -28.02 13.64
C GLU A 35 -21.78 -26.53 13.70
N LYS A 36 -21.21 -26.12 14.85
CA LYS A 36 -20.71 -24.75 14.98
C LYS A 36 -19.59 -24.48 13.97
N PRO A 37 -19.57 -23.29 13.33
CA PRO A 37 -18.49 -22.90 12.42
C PRO A 37 -17.12 -23.03 13.09
N ALA A 38 -16.18 -23.64 12.39
CA ALA A 38 -14.82 -23.78 12.88
C ALA A 38 -14.05 -22.45 12.75
N LEU A 39 -13.92 -21.69 13.84
CA LEU A 39 -13.10 -20.48 13.89
C LEU A 39 -11.63 -20.77 14.25
N GLY A 40 -11.12 -21.98 14.01
CA GLY A 40 -9.75 -22.38 14.34
C GLY A 40 -8.68 -21.41 13.79
N PRO A 41 -8.61 -21.14 12.49
CA PRO A 41 -7.64 -20.19 11.91
C PRO A 41 -7.77 -18.77 12.48
N TRP A 42 -9.00 -18.33 12.76
CA TRP A 42 -9.25 -17.02 13.36
C TRP A 42 -8.74 -16.95 14.80
N ARG A 43 -8.98 -17.99 15.60
CA ARG A 43 -8.45 -18.10 16.98
C ARG A 43 -6.92 -18.15 16.99
N THR A 44 -6.31 -18.85 16.03
CA THR A 44 -4.85 -18.85 15.86
C THR A 44 -4.31 -17.45 15.58
N PHE A 45 -4.98 -16.68 14.73
CA PHE A 45 -4.62 -15.27 14.49
C PHE A 45 -4.70 -14.44 15.78
N LEU A 46 -5.78 -14.57 16.54
CA LEU A 46 -5.94 -13.88 17.84
C LEU A 46 -4.84 -14.25 18.83
N ASP A 47 -4.52 -15.54 18.93
CA ASP A 47 -3.47 -16.04 19.83
C ASP A 47 -2.10 -15.46 19.45
N ARG A 48 -1.74 -15.40 18.16
CA ARG A 48 -0.50 -14.75 17.68
C ARG A 48 -0.49 -13.28 18.04
N ARG A 49 -1.59 -12.57 17.73
CA ARG A 49 -1.73 -11.13 18.00
C ARG A 49 -1.55 -10.82 19.49
N ASN A 50 -2.15 -11.63 20.36
CA ASN A 50 -2.09 -11.43 21.81
C ASN A 50 -0.72 -11.78 22.41
N LYS A 51 -0.01 -12.74 21.82
CA LYS A 51 1.34 -13.14 22.23
C LYS A 51 2.44 -12.20 21.75
N ALA A 52 2.20 -11.45 20.67
CA ALA A 52 3.19 -10.51 20.15
C ALA A 52 3.52 -9.43 21.19
N THR A 53 4.79 -9.32 21.56
CA THR A 53 5.33 -8.32 22.51
C THR A 53 6.20 -7.28 21.81
N GLU A 54 6.92 -7.70 20.79
CA GLU A 54 7.78 -6.84 19.99
C GLU A 54 6.99 -5.87 19.14
N VAL A 55 7.54 -4.66 18.94
CA VAL A 55 6.89 -3.59 18.19
C VAL A 55 7.75 -3.19 17.00
N VAL A 56 7.12 -3.02 15.83
CA VAL A 56 7.70 -2.38 14.65
C VAL A 56 6.98 -1.05 14.40
N ASN A 57 7.74 0.01 14.14
CA ASN A 57 7.20 1.36 13.95
C ASN A 57 7.07 1.66 12.46
N ILE A 58 5.87 1.93 11.98
CA ILE A 58 5.60 2.26 10.57
C ILE A 58 5.02 3.66 10.47
N GLY A 59 5.70 4.51 9.69
CA GLY A 59 5.20 5.85 9.36
C GLY A 59 4.26 5.81 8.17
N LEU A 60 3.08 6.43 8.29
CA LEU A 60 2.17 6.68 7.18
C LEU A 60 2.29 8.14 6.74
N VAL A 61 2.96 8.39 5.63
CA VAL A 61 3.07 9.72 5.03
C VAL A 61 1.85 9.98 4.16
N GLY A 62 0.95 10.81 4.65
CA GLY A 62 -0.34 11.06 4.02
C GLY A 62 -0.86 12.47 4.29
N LYS A 63 -1.99 12.82 3.66
CA LYS A 63 -2.62 14.14 3.81
C LYS A 63 -3.98 14.14 4.51
N TYR A 64 -4.49 12.98 4.86
CA TYR A 64 -5.78 12.84 5.50
C TYR A 64 -5.59 12.41 6.96
N ASP A 65 -5.64 13.37 7.87
CA ASP A 65 -5.49 13.15 9.33
C ASP A 65 -6.85 12.85 9.99
N LEU A 66 -7.53 11.82 9.50
CA LEU A 66 -8.77 11.31 10.08
C LEU A 66 -8.55 9.86 10.53
N GLN A 67 -9.18 9.46 11.63
CA GLN A 67 -9.06 8.10 12.15
C GLN A 67 -9.46 7.03 11.13
N ASP A 68 -10.44 7.35 10.27
CA ASP A 68 -10.92 6.46 9.21
C ASP A 68 -10.10 6.53 7.91
N ALA A 69 -9.22 7.53 7.80
CA ALA A 69 -8.33 7.63 6.66
C ALA A 69 -7.32 6.48 6.68
N TYR A 70 -7.09 5.93 5.51
CA TYR A 70 -6.16 4.80 5.32
C TYR A 70 -6.50 3.54 6.14
N LYS A 71 -7.79 3.34 6.50
CA LYS A 71 -8.22 2.22 7.35
C LYS A 71 -7.73 0.88 6.82
N SER A 72 -7.92 0.59 5.53
CA SER A 72 -7.49 -0.66 4.91
C SER A 72 -5.97 -0.86 4.97
N ILE A 73 -5.18 0.21 4.81
CA ILE A 73 -3.71 0.16 4.95
C ILE A 73 -3.32 -0.16 6.40
N ARG A 74 -3.96 0.51 7.37
CA ARG A 74 -3.73 0.26 8.80
C ARG A 74 -4.04 -1.20 9.19
N GLU A 75 -5.17 -1.72 8.72
CA GLU A 75 -5.55 -3.11 8.95
C GLU A 75 -4.58 -4.08 8.25
N SER A 76 -4.17 -3.82 7.00
CA SER A 76 -3.20 -4.64 6.28
C SER A 76 -1.85 -4.72 6.99
N LEU A 77 -1.37 -3.61 7.53
CA LEU A 77 -0.16 -3.56 8.35
C LEU A 77 -0.34 -4.34 9.65
N SER A 78 -1.50 -4.22 10.31
CA SER A 78 -1.82 -4.97 11.53
C SER A 78 -1.87 -6.48 11.27
N HIS A 79 -2.49 -6.91 10.16
CA HIS A 79 -2.49 -8.31 9.74
C HIS A 79 -1.06 -8.81 9.52
N ALA A 80 -0.28 -8.07 8.73
CA ALA A 80 1.10 -8.42 8.43
C ALA A 80 1.98 -8.48 9.69
N GLY A 81 1.83 -7.52 10.60
CA GLY A 81 2.52 -7.53 11.89
C GLY A 81 2.21 -8.78 12.70
N THR A 82 0.92 -9.13 12.83
CA THR A 82 0.49 -10.32 13.56
C THR A 82 1.12 -11.60 13.00
N TYR A 83 1.19 -11.75 11.66
CA TYR A 83 1.81 -12.92 11.04
C TYR A 83 3.33 -12.91 11.06
N ASN A 84 3.94 -11.77 11.35
CA ASN A 84 5.38 -11.62 11.66
C ASN A 84 5.66 -11.59 13.17
N ASP A 85 4.67 -11.97 14.01
CA ASP A 85 4.75 -12.04 15.49
C ASP A 85 5.14 -10.69 16.15
N HIS A 86 4.76 -9.56 15.51
CA HIS A 86 5.00 -8.21 15.99
C HIS A 86 3.71 -7.39 16.06
N LYS A 87 3.68 -6.43 16.96
CA LYS A 87 2.69 -5.34 16.97
C LYS A 87 3.18 -4.23 16.05
N VAL A 88 2.32 -3.75 15.15
CA VAL A 88 2.64 -2.58 14.34
C VAL A 88 2.16 -1.33 15.06
N LYS A 89 3.10 -0.44 15.41
CA LYS A 89 2.81 0.90 15.86
C LYS A 89 2.83 1.84 14.67
N ILE A 90 1.68 2.45 14.38
CA ILE A 90 1.51 3.34 13.23
C ILE A 90 1.57 4.78 13.69
N THR A 91 2.48 5.55 13.08
CA THR A 91 2.58 7.00 13.25
C THR A 91 2.10 7.68 11.98
N PHE A 92 1.08 8.51 12.06
CA PHE A 92 0.66 9.36 10.95
C PHE A 92 1.57 10.57 10.83
N ILE A 93 2.06 10.83 9.62
CA ILE A 93 2.97 11.93 9.29
C ILE A 93 2.28 12.76 8.20
N ASN A 94 1.87 13.97 8.54
CA ASN A 94 1.15 14.83 7.60
C ASN A 94 2.11 15.38 6.54
N SER A 95 1.90 14.94 5.30
CA SER A 95 2.75 15.34 4.17
C SER A 95 2.66 16.82 3.80
N GLU A 96 1.64 17.55 4.26
CA GLU A 96 1.54 19.00 4.00
C GLU A 96 2.59 19.81 4.77
N TYR A 97 3.07 19.26 5.89
CA TYR A 97 4.04 19.92 6.76
C TYR A 97 5.46 19.36 6.65
N LEU A 98 5.68 18.37 5.77
CA LEU A 98 7.01 17.85 5.52
C LEU A 98 7.82 18.79 4.61
N THR A 99 9.01 19.14 5.09
CA THR A 99 10.01 19.92 4.36
C THR A 99 11.36 19.20 4.38
N GLU A 100 12.30 19.64 3.57
CA GLU A 100 13.66 19.08 3.57
C GLU A 100 14.37 19.27 4.93
N GLU A 101 14.07 20.38 5.65
CA GLU A 101 14.67 20.69 6.93
C GLU A 101 14.12 19.81 8.08
N ASN A 102 12.85 19.37 7.99
CA ASN A 102 12.20 18.66 9.10
C ASN A 102 11.99 17.16 8.85
N VAL A 103 12.15 16.67 7.63
CA VAL A 103 11.84 15.27 7.27
C VAL A 103 12.61 14.26 8.12
N ALA A 104 13.89 14.54 8.40
CA ALA A 104 14.71 13.68 9.23
C ALA A 104 14.16 13.49 10.65
N GLU A 105 13.68 14.56 11.28
CA GLU A 105 13.07 14.49 12.62
C GLU A 105 11.67 13.87 12.57
N GLN A 106 10.87 14.18 11.55
CA GLN A 106 9.51 13.65 11.40
C GLN A 106 9.48 12.14 11.13
N LEU A 107 10.48 11.61 10.40
CA LEU A 107 10.61 10.18 10.11
C LEU A 107 11.46 9.42 11.13
N LYS A 108 11.99 10.11 12.13
CA LYS A 108 12.85 9.50 13.15
C LYS A 108 12.17 8.36 13.91
N GLY A 109 12.87 7.25 14.04
CA GLY A 109 12.40 6.08 14.79
C GLY A 109 11.33 5.25 14.05
N GLN A 110 11.09 5.52 12.77
CA GLN A 110 10.28 4.66 11.92
C GLN A 110 11.18 3.58 11.30
N ASP A 111 10.74 2.32 11.39
CA ASP A 111 11.43 1.16 10.82
C ASP A 111 11.10 0.96 9.34
N GLY A 112 9.98 1.50 8.89
CA GLY A 112 9.51 1.52 7.51
C GLY A 112 8.50 2.64 7.26
N ILE A 113 8.38 3.07 6.00
CA ILE A 113 7.49 4.17 5.58
C ILE A 113 6.52 3.70 4.50
N VAL A 114 5.24 4.03 4.66
CA VAL A 114 4.23 3.92 3.61
C VAL A 114 3.90 5.31 3.08
N ILE A 115 4.12 5.54 1.79
CA ILE A 115 3.66 6.75 1.11
C ILE A 115 2.25 6.47 0.61
N CYS A 116 1.29 7.11 1.28
CA CYS A 116 -0.12 6.78 1.16
C CYS A 116 -0.75 7.25 -0.16
N PRO A 117 -1.82 6.59 -0.62
CA PRO A 117 -2.61 7.04 -1.76
C PRO A 117 -3.30 8.39 -1.51
N GLY A 118 -3.94 8.95 -2.53
CA GLY A 118 -4.70 10.18 -2.48
C GLY A 118 -4.93 10.77 -3.86
N PHE A 119 -5.53 11.99 -3.92
CA PHE A 119 -5.82 12.73 -5.14
C PHE A 119 -5.50 14.21 -4.95
N GLY A 120 -5.17 14.90 -6.06
CA GLY A 120 -4.94 16.34 -6.10
C GLY A 120 -3.64 16.79 -5.43
N GLN A 121 -3.37 18.07 -5.53
CA GLN A 121 -2.04 18.68 -5.32
C GLN A 121 -1.61 18.79 -3.84
N ARG A 122 -2.55 18.80 -2.90
CA ARG A 122 -2.25 19.01 -1.48
C ARG A 122 -1.32 17.94 -0.93
N GLY A 123 -0.20 18.34 -0.31
CA GLY A 123 0.75 17.45 0.37
C GLY A 123 1.61 16.57 -0.56
N ILE A 124 1.67 16.83 -1.87
CA ILE A 124 2.46 16.02 -2.81
C ILE A 124 3.96 16.25 -2.62
N GLU A 125 4.41 17.49 -2.46
CA GLU A 125 5.83 17.78 -2.30
C GLU A 125 6.40 17.13 -1.03
N GLY A 126 5.66 17.13 0.08
CA GLY A 126 6.08 16.42 1.27
C GLY A 126 6.17 14.90 1.08
N LYS A 127 5.33 14.30 0.22
CA LYS A 127 5.48 12.87 -0.14
C LYS A 127 6.72 12.63 -0.99
N ILE A 128 7.04 13.54 -1.91
CA ILE A 128 8.25 13.49 -2.74
C ILE A 128 9.48 13.62 -1.84
N ILE A 129 9.47 14.56 -0.89
CA ILE A 129 10.55 14.76 0.10
C ILE A 129 10.73 13.49 0.96
N ALA A 130 9.63 12.88 1.42
CA ALA A 130 9.69 11.63 2.17
C ALA A 130 10.28 10.48 1.33
N ALA A 131 9.86 10.35 0.06
CA ALA A 131 10.40 9.36 -0.87
C ALA A 131 11.91 9.55 -1.10
N HIS A 132 12.35 10.81 -1.26
CA HIS A 132 13.77 11.15 -1.37
C HIS A 132 14.55 10.74 -0.13
N TYR A 133 14.09 11.19 1.03
CA TYR A 133 14.76 10.90 2.30
C TYR A 133 14.89 9.39 2.53
N THR A 134 13.80 8.64 2.32
CA THR A 134 13.81 7.19 2.56
C THR A 134 14.69 6.45 1.56
N ARG A 135 14.72 6.88 0.29
CA ARG A 135 15.57 6.28 -0.73
C ARG A 135 17.06 6.44 -0.42
N ILE A 136 17.52 7.65 -0.07
CA ILE A 136 18.94 7.91 0.19
C ILE A 136 19.42 7.33 1.53
N HIS A 137 18.50 7.05 2.47
CA HIS A 137 18.82 6.45 3.76
C HIS A 137 18.52 4.95 3.84
N ASP A 138 18.11 4.35 2.70
CA ASP A 138 17.78 2.92 2.60
C ASP A 138 16.76 2.45 3.67
N ILE A 139 15.72 3.28 3.89
CA ILE A 139 14.61 2.95 4.77
C ILE A 139 13.55 2.20 3.94
N PRO A 140 13.06 1.02 4.40
CA PRO A 140 12.00 0.30 3.73
C PRO A 140 10.81 1.20 3.41
N THR A 141 10.44 1.32 2.11
CA THR A 141 9.44 2.28 1.63
C THR A 141 8.45 1.64 0.69
N PHE A 142 7.16 1.78 1.01
CA PHE A 142 6.06 1.30 0.20
C PHE A 142 5.21 2.46 -0.33
N GLY A 143 5.22 2.69 -1.64
CA GLY A 143 4.35 3.67 -2.29
C GLY A 143 3.09 3.03 -2.86
N ILE A 144 1.91 3.51 -2.47
CA ILE A 144 0.63 2.98 -2.94
C ILE A 144 -0.09 4.02 -3.78
N CYS A 145 -0.46 3.69 -5.02
CA CYS A 145 -1.19 4.53 -5.98
C CYS A 145 -0.49 5.89 -6.16
N LEU A 146 -1.04 7.00 -5.66
CA LEU A 146 -0.36 8.30 -5.67
C LEU A 146 1.03 8.22 -5.00
N GLY A 147 1.21 7.36 -4.00
CA GLY A 147 2.50 7.15 -3.36
C GLY A 147 3.56 6.63 -4.33
N MET A 148 3.23 5.65 -5.18
CA MET A 148 4.11 5.20 -6.26
C MET A 148 4.44 6.35 -7.22
N GLN A 149 3.44 7.14 -7.61
CA GLN A 149 3.64 8.28 -8.53
C GLN A 149 4.62 9.30 -7.94
N MET A 150 4.54 9.57 -6.64
CA MET A 150 5.50 10.47 -5.96
C MET A 150 6.91 9.90 -5.91
N MET A 151 7.07 8.58 -5.75
CA MET A 151 8.37 7.91 -5.84
C MET A 151 8.96 8.03 -7.26
N VAL A 152 8.15 7.91 -8.29
CA VAL A 152 8.55 8.08 -9.70
C VAL A 152 9.00 9.52 -9.96
N ILE A 153 8.21 10.51 -9.53
CA ILE A 153 8.56 11.94 -9.70
C ILE A 153 9.85 12.27 -8.94
N GLU A 154 9.98 11.78 -7.71
CA GLU A 154 11.21 11.93 -6.91
C GLU A 154 12.44 11.43 -7.66
N PHE A 155 12.35 10.20 -8.16
CA PHE A 155 13.46 9.57 -8.88
C PHE A 155 13.84 10.34 -10.15
N ALA A 156 12.86 10.79 -10.92
CA ALA A 156 13.09 11.63 -12.09
C ALA A 156 13.81 12.95 -11.74
N ARG A 157 13.38 13.61 -10.66
CA ARG A 157 13.98 14.88 -10.23
C ARG A 157 15.39 14.74 -9.68
N ASN A 158 15.64 13.72 -8.85
CA ASN A 158 16.85 13.64 -8.04
C ASN A 158 17.88 12.63 -8.56
N VAL A 159 17.49 11.68 -9.40
CA VAL A 159 18.41 10.70 -10.01
C VAL A 159 18.62 10.98 -11.49
N MET A 160 17.55 11.20 -12.25
CA MET A 160 17.63 11.45 -13.70
C MET A 160 17.93 12.93 -14.02
N GLY A 161 17.76 13.84 -13.06
CA GLY A 161 18.08 15.27 -13.22
C GLY A 161 16.98 16.12 -13.86
N TYR A 162 15.78 15.57 -14.07
CA TYR A 162 14.60 16.28 -14.58
C TYR A 162 13.93 17.09 -13.47
N LYS A 163 14.50 18.25 -13.13
CA LYS A 163 14.08 19.08 -12.00
C LYS A 163 12.61 19.49 -12.02
N ASP A 164 12.03 19.58 -13.21
CA ASP A 164 10.65 19.94 -13.49
C ASP A 164 9.73 18.73 -13.70
N ALA A 165 10.23 17.49 -13.50
CA ALA A 165 9.41 16.30 -13.63
C ALA A 165 8.20 16.35 -12.70
N ASN A 166 7.03 16.02 -13.25
CA ASN A 166 5.77 16.08 -12.52
C ASN A 166 4.73 15.12 -13.12
N SER A 167 3.57 15.08 -12.47
CA SER A 167 2.34 14.52 -13.01
C SER A 167 1.55 15.59 -13.76
N ARG A 168 0.93 15.26 -14.88
CA ARG A 168 -0.04 16.15 -15.54
C ARG A 168 -1.28 16.46 -14.71
N GLU A 169 -1.57 15.66 -13.67
CA GLU A 169 -2.60 16.02 -12.69
C GLU A 169 -2.23 17.29 -11.93
N MET A 170 -0.92 17.50 -11.69
CA MET A 170 -0.38 18.56 -10.84
C MET A 170 0.10 19.76 -11.67
N ASP A 171 0.69 19.50 -12.81
CA ASP A 171 1.16 20.50 -13.76
C ASP A 171 0.93 20.02 -15.20
N GLU A 172 -0.10 20.55 -15.85
CA GLU A 172 -0.46 20.21 -17.23
C GLU A 172 0.62 20.56 -18.25
N LYS A 173 1.50 21.49 -17.90
CA LYS A 173 2.53 22.04 -18.82
C LYS A 173 3.93 21.48 -18.56
N THR A 174 4.10 20.58 -17.62
CA THR A 174 5.41 20.00 -17.35
C THR A 174 5.99 19.36 -18.62
N PRO A 175 7.23 19.67 -18.99
CA PRO A 175 7.88 19.04 -20.15
C PRO A 175 8.28 17.58 -19.85
N HIS A 176 8.46 17.21 -18.57
CA HIS A 176 8.78 15.86 -18.14
C HIS A 176 7.62 15.27 -17.34
N ASN A 177 6.54 14.96 -18.05
CA ASN A 177 5.33 14.35 -17.49
C ASN A 177 5.52 12.84 -17.27
N VAL A 178 6.35 12.48 -16.30
CA VAL A 178 6.65 11.09 -15.95
C VAL A 178 5.44 10.33 -15.42
N ILE A 179 4.42 11.05 -15.00
CA ILE A 179 3.06 10.57 -14.72
C ILE A 179 2.09 11.30 -15.63
N ASP A 180 1.34 10.57 -16.44
CA ASP A 180 0.42 11.13 -17.42
C ASP A 180 -0.99 10.53 -17.29
N ILE A 181 -1.95 11.16 -17.95
CA ILE A 181 -3.30 10.63 -18.09
C ILE A 181 -3.29 9.43 -19.05
N MET A 182 -4.13 8.44 -18.78
CA MET A 182 -4.29 7.29 -19.67
C MET A 182 -4.70 7.75 -21.10
N GLU A 183 -4.14 7.13 -22.13
CA GLU A 183 -4.43 7.45 -23.53
C GLU A 183 -5.93 7.45 -23.86
N GLU A 184 -6.66 6.47 -23.31
CA GLU A 184 -8.11 6.33 -23.48
C GLU A 184 -8.90 7.52 -22.91
N GLN A 185 -8.31 8.30 -22.02
CA GLN A 185 -8.95 9.43 -21.35
C GLN A 185 -8.60 10.78 -21.97
N LYS A 186 -7.62 10.84 -22.86
CA LYS A 186 -7.18 12.10 -23.52
C LYS A 186 -8.29 12.77 -24.35
N ASN A 187 -9.27 12.01 -24.81
CA ASN A 187 -10.34 12.48 -25.68
C ASN A 187 -11.71 12.64 -25.02
N ILE A 188 -11.80 12.51 -23.68
CA ILE A 188 -13.08 12.56 -22.98
C ILE A 188 -13.31 13.93 -22.36
N SER A 189 -14.32 14.66 -22.85
CA SER A 189 -14.70 15.99 -22.36
C SER A 189 -15.34 15.97 -20.95
N ASN A 190 -15.73 14.81 -20.44
CA ASN A 190 -16.41 14.67 -19.15
C ASN A 190 -15.68 13.65 -18.29
N MET A 191 -14.89 14.11 -17.31
CA MET A 191 -14.04 13.28 -16.46
C MET A 191 -14.80 12.37 -15.46
N GLY A 192 -16.11 12.46 -15.38
CA GLY A 192 -16.95 11.58 -14.56
C GLY A 192 -17.00 10.17 -15.13
N GLY A 193 -16.56 9.15 -14.38
CA GLY A 193 -16.62 7.75 -14.82
C GLY A 193 -15.41 7.23 -15.58
N THR A 194 -14.33 8.00 -15.73
CA THR A 194 -13.12 7.64 -16.47
C THR A 194 -11.99 7.02 -15.62
N MET A 195 -12.24 6.77 -14.35
CA MET A 195 -11.27 6.07 -13.49
C MET A 195 -11.11 4.62 -13.92
N ARG A 196 -9.89 4.13 -13.89
CA ARG A 196 -9.61 2.70 -13.92
C ARG A 196 -10.02 2.11 -12.58
N LEU A 197 -11.16 1.42 -12.56
CA LEU A 197 -11.80 0.87 -11.36
C LEU A 197 -11.94 -0.64 -11.47
N GLY A 198 -11.62 -1.36 -10.40
CA GLY A 198 -11.80 -2.80 -10.34
C GLY A 198 -10.50 -3.58 -10.35
N ALA A 199 -10.59 -4.88 -10.57
CA ALA A 199 -9.46 -5.79 -10.62
C ALA A 199 -8.94 -5.90 -12.06
N TYR A 200 -7.63 -5.71 -12.22
CA TYR A 200 -6.93 -5.86 -13.49
C TYR A 200 -5.77 -6.81 -13.33
N GLU A 201 -5.43 -7.48 -14.41
CA GLU A 201 -4.29 -8.38 -14.47
C GLU A 201 -2.98 -7.58 -14.50
N CYS A 202 -1.98 -8.11 -13.80
CA CYS A 202 -0.62 -7.62 -13.86
C CYS A 202 0.34 -8.80 -14.01
N VAL A 203 1.24 -8.71 -15.00
CA VAL A 203 2.29 -9.69 -15.25
C VAL A 203 3.56 -9.21 -14.58
N LEU A 204 4.15 -10.06 -13.74
CA LEU A 204 5.35 -9.75 -12.97
C LEU A 204 6.62 -10.20 -13.68
N LYS A 205 7.63 -9.35 -13.65
CA LYS A 205 8.97 -9.65 -14.21
C LYS A 205 9.65 -10.71 -13.36
N GLN A 206 9.99 -11.84 -13.96
CA GLN A 206 10.73 -12.93 -13.29
C GLN A 206 12.06 -12.41 -12.72
N GLY A 207 12.39 -12.87 -11.51
CA GLY A 207 13.61 -12.48 -10.81
C GLY A 207 13.51 -11.14 -10.06
N SER A 208 12.42 -10.38 -10.22
CA SER A 208 12.17 -9.18 -9.39
C SER A 208 11.86 -9.55 -7.94
N ARG A 209 12.02 -8.58 -7.02
CA ARG A 209 11.61 -8.74 -5.62
C ARG A 209 10.12 -9.08 -5.55
N VAL A 210 9.31 -8.32 -6.27
CA VAL A 210 7.84 -8.48 -6.26
C VAL A 210 7.45 -9.86 -6.78
N PHE A 211 8.06 -10.36 -7.85
CA PHE A 211 7.83 -11.74 -8.31
C PHE A 211 8.15 -12.78 -7.22
N ASN A 212 9.27 -12.61 -6.53
CA ASN A 212 9.68 -13.52 -5.46
C ASN A 212 8.74 -13.47 -4.24
N ILE A 213 8.10 -12.32 -3.98
CA ILE A 213 7.10 -12.13 -2.92
C ILE A 213 5.79 -12.84 -3.28
N TYR A 214 5.25 -12.61 -4.48
CA TYR A 214 3.99 -13.22 -4.90
C TYR A 214 4.13 -14.69 -5.28
N LYS A 215 5.31 -15.11 -5.74
CA LYS A 215 5.60 -16.48 -6.28
C LYS A 215 4.64 -16.87 -7.40
N LYS A 216 4.23 -15.92 -8.19
CA LYS A 216 3.31 -16.04 -9.33
C LYS A 216 3.72 -15.04 -10.38
N GLU A 217 3.56 -15.39 -11.64
CA GLU A 217 3.80 -14.50 -12.76
C GLU A 217 2.59 -13.59 -13.04
N HIS A 218 1.39 -14.15 -12.95
CA HIS A 218 0.14 -13.44 -13.18
C HIS A 218 -0.58 -13.18 -11.85
N ILE A 219 -0.90 -11.93 -11.58
CA ILE A 219 -1.67 -11.49 -10.41
C ILE A 219 -2.85 -10.65 -10.86
N GLN A 220 -3.85 -10.54 -10.00
CA GLN A 220 -4.98 -9.62 -10.18
C GLN A 220 -5.04 -8.68 -9.00
N GLU A 221 -5.02 -7.36 -9.27
CA GLU A 221 -5.03 -6.34 -8.24
C GLU A 221 -6.05 -5.24 -8.51
N ARG A 222 -6.52 -4.55 -7.47
CA ARG A 222 -7.58 -3.55 -7.57
C ARG A 222 -7.03 -2.15 -7.76
N HIS A 223 -7.58 -1.47 -8.77
CA HIS A 223 -7.19 -0.13 -9.16
C HIS A 223 -8.25 0.92 -8.84
N ARG A 224 -7.80 2.15 -8.60
CA ARG A 224 -8.64 3.35 -8.47
C ARG A 224 -7.81 4.59 -8.82
N HIS A 225 -7.53 4.82 -10.11
CA HIS A 225 -6.71 5.94 -10.55
C HIS A 225 -7.08 6.39 -11.97
N ARG A 226 -6.61 7.59 -12.37
CA ARG A 226 -6.70 8.14 -13.74
C ARG A 226 -5.33 8.35 -14.34
N TYR A 227 -4.35 8.70 -13.51
CA TYR A 227 -2.98 9.00 -13.91
C TYR A 227 -2.10 7.81 -13.59
N GLU A 228 -1.07 7.63 -14.40
CA GLU A 228 -0.19 6.48 -14.31
C GLU A 228 1.19 6.77 -14.86
N PHE A 229 2.11 5.84 -14.69
CA PHE A 229 3.47 5.93 -15.19
C PHE A 229 3.46 6.15 -16.71
N ASN A 230 4.21 7.15 -17.19
CA ASN A 230 4.37 7.41 -18.61
C ASN A 230 5.44 6.48 -19.21
N ASN A 231 5.01 5.54 -20.03
CA ASN A 231 5.86 4.50 -20.62
C ASN A 231 6.99 5.08 -21.53
N GLU A 232 6.87 6.30 -22.02
CA GLU A 232 7.91 6.96 -22.82
C GLU A 232 9.24 7.08 -22.04
N PHE A 233 9.17 7.21 -20.72
CA PHE A 233 10.33 7.34 -19.84
C PHE A 233 10.86 6.01 -19.32
N GLN A 234 10.18 4.86 -19.55
CA GLN A 234 10.51 3.58 -18.91
C GLN A 234 11.98 3.18 -19.08
N GLN A 235 12.49 3.19 -20.31
CA GLN A 235 13.87 2.76 -20.60
C GLN A 235 14.89 3.59 -19.82
N GLU A 236 14.60 4.87 -19.65
CA GLU A 236 15.46 5.78 -18.93
C GLU A 236 15.42 5.56 -17.42
N PHE A 237 14.23 5.30 -16.85
CA PHE A 237 14.11 4.88 -15.44
C PHE A 237 14.88 3.60 -15.17
N GLU A 238 14.71 2.58 -16.01
CA GLU A 238 15.42 1.29 -15.84
C GLU A 238 16.93 1.44 -15.98
N LYS A 239 17.41 2.25 -16.92
CA LYS A 239 18.83 2.57 -17.08
C LYS A 239 19.44 3.23 -15.84
N ASN A 240 18.66 4.05 -15.14
CA ASN A 240 19.07 4.75 -13.93
C ASN A 240 18.81 3.95 -12.62
N GLY A 241 18.21 2.75 -12.71
CA GLY A 241 18.10 1.82 -11.59
C GLY A 241 16.72 1.67 -10.94
N MET A 242 15.69 2.39 -11.42
CA MET A 242 14.31 2.10 -11.04
C MET A 242 13.70 1.17 -12.09
N MET A 243 13.39 -0.05 -11.68
CA MET A 243 12.89 -1.10 -12.56
C MET A 243 11.38 -1.14 -12.60
N CYS A 244 10.81 -1.23 -13.80
CA CYS A 244 9.39 -1.50 -14.03
C CYS A 244 9.18 -3.02 -14.03
N VAL A 245 8.59 -3.55 -12.97
CA VAL A 245 8.54 -4.99 -12.71
C VAL A 245 7.15 -5.62 -12.72
N GLY A 246 6.13 -4.83 -12.90
CA GLY A 246 4.76 -5.28 -13.11
C GLY A 246 4.11 -4.49 -14.23
N ARG A 247 3.40 -5.18 -15.13
CA ARG A 247 2.73 -4.57 -16.28
C ARG A 247 1.36 -5.18 -16.53
N ASN A 248 0.41 -4.34 -16.92
CA ASN A 248 -0.86 -4.84 -17.43
C ASN A 248 -0.65 -5.41 -18.84
N PRO A 249 -1.06 -6.67 -19.14
CA PRO A 249 -0.81 -7.30 -20.43
C PRO A 249 -1.63 -6.73 -21.59
N GLU A 250 -2.78 -6.09 -21.32
CA GLU A 250 -3.67 -5.55 -22.36
C GLU A 250 -3.27 -4.12 -22.76
N SER A 251 -2.98 -3.27 -21.77
CA SER A 251 -2.69 -1.84 -21.99
C SER A 251 -1.21 -1.50 -21.95
N ASP A 252 -0.36 -2.46 -21.61
CA ASP A 252 1.09 -2.29 -21.42
C ASP A 252 1.48 -1.23 -20.37
N LEU A 253 0.57 -0.94 -19.44
CA LEU A 253 0.80 0.05 -18.39
C LEU A 253 1.70 -0.50 -17.28
N VAL A 254 2.61 0.34 -16.81
CA VAL A 254 3.46 0.02 -15.66
C VAL A 254 2.64 0.07 -14.38
N GLU A 255 2.57 -1.05 -13.68
CA GLU A 255 1.79 -1.24 -12.46
C GLU A 255 2.66 -1.23 -11.21
N ILE A 256 3.94 -1.57 -11.34
CA ILE A 256 4.87 -1.73 -10.21
C ILE A 256 6.25 -1.22 -10.61
N VAL A 257 6.83 -0.42 -9.72
CA VAL A 257 8.24 -0.02 -9.78
C VAL A 257 8.98 -0.52 -8.55
N GLU A 258 10.27 -0.87 -8.70
CA GLU A 258 11.15 -1.21 -7.58
C GLU A 258 12.59 -0.72 -7.82
N ILE A 259 13.34 -0.48 -6.74
CA ILE A 259 14.78 -0.25 -6.80
C ILE A 259 15.48 -1.46 -6.15
N PRO A 260 16.04 -2.38 -6.96
CA PRO A 260 16.57 -3.67 -6.45
C PRO A 260 17.71 -3.56 -5.45
N GLY A 261 18.50 -2.48 -5.51
CA GLY A 261 19.65 -2.26 -4.64
C GLY A 261 19.30 -1.83 -3.20
N LEU A 262 18.06 -1.46 -2.95
CA LEU A 262 17.60 -1.03 -1.64
C LEU A 262 16.96 -2.18 -0.85
N LYS A 263 16.95 -2.07 0.49
CA LYS A 263 16.35 -3.09 1.39
C LYS A 263 14.92 -3.41 0.99
N TRP A 264 14.09 -2.37 0.79
CA TRP A 264 12.72 -2.50 0.29
C TRP A 264 12.22 -1.16 -0.25
N TYR A 265 12.14 -0.98 -1.56
CA TYR A 265 11.65 0.24 -2.17
C TYR A 265 10.77 -0.13 -3.35
N VAL A 266 9.47 -0.26 -3.08
CA VAL A 266 8.47 -0.74 -4.04
C VAL A 266 7.30 0.23 -4.10
N GLY A 267 6.88 0.57 -5.31
CA GLY A 267 5.67 1.33 -5.59
C GLY A 267 4.67 0.51 -6.39
N THR A 268 3.39 0.54 -6.02
CA THR A 268 2.30 -0.10 -6.76
C THR A 268 1.26 0.92 -7.19
N GLN A 269 0.83 0.88 -8.46
CA GLN A 269 -0.25 1.74 -8.95
C GLN A 269 -1.62 1.28 -8.43
N TYR A 270 -1.76 0.00 -8.17
CA TYR A 270 -2.95 -0.59 -7.56
C TYR A 270 -2.94 -0.46 -6.02
N HIS A 271 -4.05 -0.90 -5.41
CA HIS A 271 -4.31 -0.83 -3.98
C HIS A 271 -4.30 -2.24 -3.35
N PRO A 272 -3.12 -2.76 -2.94
CA PRO A 272 -3.00 -4.10 -2.37
C PRO A 272 -3.74 -4.24 -1.03
N GLU A 273 -3.99 -3.13 -0.33
CA GLU A 273 -4.73 -3.10 0.92
C GLU A 273 -6.18 -3.60 0.78
N TYR A 274 -6.75 -3.54 -0.41
CA TYR A 274 -8.13 -4.02 -0.64
C TYR A 274 -8.23 -5.54 -0.75
N GLN A 275 -7.12 -6.24 -0.86
CA GLN A 275 -7.09 -7.71 -0.91
C GLN A 275 -6.49 -8.36 0.35
N SER A 276 -6.05 -7.55 1.33
CA SER A 276 -5.54 -8.04 2.60
C SER A 276 -6.68 -8.39 3.54
N THR A 277 -6.66 -9.60 4.08
CA THR A 277 -7.63 -10.08 5.08
C THR A 277 -6.95 -10.67 6.30
N VAL A 278 -7.69 -10.86 7.38
CA VAL A 278 -7.20 -11.49 8.62
C VAL A 278 -6.58 -12.85 8.37
N LEU A 279 -7.21 -13.69 7.54
CA LEU A 279 -6.75 -15.06 7.27
C LEU A 279 -5.83 -15.18 6.06
N LYS A 280 -5.75 -14.11 5.25
CA LYS A 280 -4.88 -14.06 4.08
C LYS A 280 -4.31 -12.65 3.94
N PRO A 281 -3.32 -12.28 4.74
CA PRO A 281 -2.65 -10.99 4.61
C PRO A 281 -2.01 -10.88 3.23
N HIS A 282 -2.04 -9.68 2.68
CA HIS A 282 -1.47 -9.45 1.36
C HIS A 282 0.07 -9.62 1.38
N PRO A 283 0.66 -10.32 0.39
CA PRO A 283 2.08 -10.69 0.44
C PRO A 283 3.03 -9.49 0.46
N LEU A 284 2.72 -8.39 -0.23
CA LEU A 284 3.54 -7.18 -0.19
C LEU A 284 3.59 -6.56 1.21
N PHE A 285 2.47 -6.50 1.93
CA PHE A 285 2.48 -6.01 3.33
C PHE A 285 3.25 -6.96 4.24
N MET A 286 3.14 -8.27 4.02
CA MET A 286 3.87 -9.28 4.79
C MET A 286 5.38 -9.08 4.67
N ASP A 287 5.89 -8.97 3.45
CA ASP A 287 7.32 -8.83 3.19
C ASP A 287 7.85 -7.44 3.58
N PHE A 288 7.07 -6.37 3.34
CA PHE A 288 7.39 -5.01 3.79
C PHE A 288 7.58 -4.94 5.31
N VAL A 289 6.61 -5.45 6.07
CA VAL A 289 6.68 -5.44 7.55
C VAL A 289 7.83 -6.31 8.04
N LYS A 290 8.06 -7.48 7.42
CA LYS A 290 9.22 -8.33 7.72
C LYS A 290 10.53 -7.55 7.53
N THR A 291 10.70 -6.87 6.40
CA THR A 291 11.91 -6.09 6.13
C THR A 291 12.04 -4.91 7.09
N ALA A 292 10.95 -4.26 7.46
CA ALA A 292 10.96 -3.19 8.48
C ALA A 292 11.43 -3.71 9.85
N ILE A 293 11.01 -4.92 10.24
CA ILE A 293 11.48 -5.58 11.46
C ILE A 293 12.99 -5.84 11.39
N GLU A 294 13.48 -6.35 10.26
CA GLU A 294 14.91 -6.61 10.03
C GLU A 294 15.74 -5.30 9.97
N ASN A 295 15.11 -4.18 9.59
CA ASN A 295 15.76 -2.86 9.58
C ASN A 295 15.84 -2.20 10.96
N LYS A 296 15.09 -2.68 11.94
CA LYS A 296 15.09 -2.16 13.31
C LYS A 296 16.49 -2.28 13.90
N LYS A 297 17.07 -1.14 14.28
CA LYS A 297 18.39 -1.02 14.92
C LYS A 297 18.27 -0.99 16.42
#